data_1fe6ef60e43e54d986a22db6adb18aae
#
_entry.id   1fe6ef60e43e54d986a22db6adb18aae
#
_cell.length_a   1.000
_cell.length_b   1.000
_cell.length_c   1.000
_cell.angle_alpha   90.00
_cell.angle_beta   90.00
_cell.angle_gamma   90.00
#
_symmetry.space_group_name_H-M   'P 1'
#
loop_
_entity.id
_entity.type
_entity.pdbx_description
1 polymer ?
#
loop_
_entity_poly.entity_id
_entity_poly.type
_entity_poly.pdbx_seq_one_letter_code
_entity_poly.pdbx_strand_id
1 'polypeptide(L)'
;MVDLRSDTISMPTREMLETILEAKLGDDGRTDSKGRGEDLAVNELEDLAAEMTGKEAAVLFPSGTQGNTSAILAYCRPGQKVMVDEMQHIYLSEKVVFDPSIGQLEPVTYKLDQDNLPDLDDMRRILES
;
A
#
# COMPACT_ATOMS: atom_id res chain seq x y z
N MET A 1 20.17 -14.89 -10.82
CA MET A 1 19.97 -13.43 -11.04
C MET A 1 18.72 -13.05 -10.25
N VAL A 2 18.78 -12.02 -9.40
CA VAL A 2 17.60 -11.50 -8.69
C VAL A 2 16.92 -10.47 -9.59
N ASP A 3 15.62 -10.64 -9.84
CA ASP A 3 14.83 -9.72 -10.67
C ASP A 3 13.82 -8.99 -9.77
N LEU A 4 13.95 -7.68 -9.66
CA LEU A 4 13.13 -6.81 -8.81
C LEU A 4 12.26 -5.84 -9.62
N ARG A 5 12.04 -6.13 -10.90
CA ARG A 5 11.26 -5.22 -11.78
C ARG A 5 9.78 -5.15 -11.41
N SER A 6 9.21 -6.24 -10.92
CA SER A 6 7.80 -6.32 -10.56
C SER A 6 7.54 -7.55 -9.66
N ASP A 7 6.61 -7.40 -8.73
CA ASP A 7 6.06 -8.52 -7.94
C ASP A 7 5.34 -9.55 -8.82
N THR A 8 4.76 -9.11 -9.94
CA THR A 8 3.99 -9.98 -10.85
C THR A 8 4.82 -11.04 -11.57
N ILE A 9 6.15 -10.91 -11.61
CA ILE A 9 7.06 -11.90 -12.20
C ILE A 9 7.62 -12.88 -11.18
N SER A 10 7.38 -12.67 -9.90
CA SER A 10 7.79 -13.57 -8.84
C SER A 10 6.81 -14.74 -8.73
N MET A 11 7.37 -15.95 -8.70
CA MET A 11 6.58 -17.17 -8.55
C MET A 11 6.71 -17.69 -7.12
N PRO A 12 5.62 -18.20 -6.51
CA PRO A 12 5.71 -18.82 -5.20
C PRO A 12 6.56 -20.10 -5.29
N THR A 13 7.30 -20.39 -4.23
CA THR A 13 8.02 -21.67 -4.13
C THR A 13 7.06 -22.82 -3.91
N ARG A 14 7.55 -24.05 -4.08
CA ARG A 14 6.73 -25.24 -3.82
C ARG A 14 6.26 -25.28 -2.37
N GLU A 15 7.13 -24.97 -1.43
CA GLU A 15 6.81 -24.93 0.00
C GLU A 15 5.72 -23.90 0.32
N MET A 16 5.76 -22.73 -0.32
CA MET A 16 4.68 -21.72 -0.20
C MET A 16 3.33 -22.27 -0.69
N LEU A 17 3.33 -22.99 -1.81
CA LEU A 17 2.10 -23.60 -2.36
C LEU A 17 1.57 -24.73 -1.46
N GLU A 18 2.46 -25.55 -0.91
CA GLU A 18 2.10 -26.63 0.02
C GLU A 18 1.47 -26.10 1.31
N THR A 19 1.91 -24.96 1.80
CA THR A 19 1.33 -24.30 3.00
C THR A 19 -0.17 -24.01 2.83
N ILE A 20 -0.64 -23.74 1.63
CA ILE A 20 -2.07 -23.51 1.36
C ILE A 20 -2.93 -24.72 1.72
N LEU A 21 -2.41 -25.94 1.52
CA LEU A 21 -3.12 -27.18 1.81
C LEU A 21 -3.28 -27.46 3.30
N GLU A 22 -2.40 -26.89 4.12
CA GLU A 22 -2.35 -27.07 5.57
C GLU A 22 -2.91 -25.88 6.35
N ALA A 23 -3.22 -24.78 5.63
CA ALA A 23 -3.72 -23.55 6.24
C ALA A 23 -5.06 -23.79 6.97
N LYS A 24 -5.18 -23.22 8.13
CA LYS A 24 -6.47 -23.15 8.83
C LYS A 24 -7.35 -22.15 8.09
N LEU A 25 -8.40 -22.66 7.47
CA LEU A 25 -9.35 -21.87 6.70
C LEU A 25 -10.58 -21.58 7.55
N GLY A 26 -11.17 -20.43 7.31
CA GLY A 26 -12.47 -20.06 7.81
C GLY A 26 -12.44 -18.79 8.65
N ASP A 27 -13.41 -17.95 8.32
CA ASP A 27 -13.78 -16.75 9.05
C ASP A 27 -15.30 -16.69 8.99
N ASP A 28 -15.96 -16.64 10.15
CA ASP A 28 -17.43 -16.57 10.22
C ASP A 28 -17.95 -15.12 10.34
N GLY A 29 -17.08 -14.14 10.11
CA GLY A 29 -17.39 -12.71 10.14
C GLY A 29 -17.44 -12.11 11.54
N ARG A 30 -16.98 -12.83 12.58
CA ARG A 30 -16.83 -12.26 13.91
C ARG A 30 -15.50 -11.51 14.03
N THR A 31 -15.35 -10.81 15.15
CA THR A 31 -14.09 -10.16 15.50
C THR A 31 -13.46 -10.85 16.72
N ASP A 32 -12.14 -10.92 16.70
CA ASP A 32 -11.36 -11.37 17.85
C ASP A 32 -11.41 -10.32 19.00
N SER A 33 -10.75 -10.62 20.11
CA SER A 33 -10.68 -9.71 21.26
C SER A 33 -9.93 -8.40 20.97
N LYS A 34 -9.17 -8.32 19.86
CA LYS A 34 -8.48 -7.13 19.39
C LYS A 34 -9.29 -6.36 18.32
N GLY A 35 -10.50 -6.83 17.96
CA GLY A 35 -11.34 -6.23 16.93
C GLY A 35 -10.94 -6.60 15.50
N ARG A 36 -10.08 -7.62 15.32
CA ARG A 36 -9.70 -8.15 14.00
C ARG A 36 -10.63 -9.27 13.58
N GLY A 37 -10.63 -9.64 12.30
CA GLY A 37 -11.33 -10.83 11.81
C GLY A 37 -10.82 -12.13 12.50
N GLU A 38 -11.59 -13.20 12.40
CA GLU A 38 -11.26 -14.50 13.02
C GLU A 38 -10.33 -15.37 12.17
N ASP A 39 -9.95 -14.95 10.96
CA ASP A 39 -9.02 -15.69 10.12
C ASP A 39 -7.64 -15.73 10.80
N LEU A 40 -7.28 -16.92 11.29
CA LEU A 40 -6.01 -17.11 12.00
C LEU A 40 -4.80 -16.91 11.11
N ALA A 41 -4.87 -17.31 9.84
CA ALA A 41 -3.74 -17.18 8.91
C ALA A 41 -3.47 -15.70 8.58
N VAL A 42 -4.51 -14.91 8.39
CA VAL A 42 -4.38 -13.46 8.20
C VAL A 42 -3.82 -12.79 9.46
N ASN A 43 -4.34 -13.14 10.64
CA ASN A 43 -3.87 -12.57 11.90
C ASN A 43 -2.39 -12.90 12.16
N GLU A 44 -1.97 -14.15 11.92
CA GLU A 44 -0.56 -14.56 12.05
C GLU A 44 0.35 -13.80 11.05
N LEU A 45 -0.10 -13.58 9.82
CA LEU A 45 0.63 -12.80 8.82
C LEU A 45 0.79 -11.34 9.25
N GLU A 46 -0.27 -10.71 9.73
CA GLU A 46 -0.24 -9.32 10.20
C GLU A 46 0.66 -9.14 11.43
N ASP A 47 0.57 -10.04 12.40
CA ASP A 47 1.44 -10.04 13.59
C ASP A 47 2.92 -10.21 13.19
N LEU A 48 3.24 -11.14 12.27
CA LEU A 48 4.59 -11.34 11.77
C LEU A 48 5.12 -10.14 11.00
N ALA A 49 4.29 -9.55 10.13
CA ALA A 49 4.67 -8.36 9.36
C ALA A 49 4.96 -7.17 10.27
N ALA A 50 4.16 -6.96 11.31
CA ALA A 50 4.39 -5.92 12.31
C ALA A 50 5.70 -6.15 13.07
N GLU A 51 5.97 -7.39 13.51
CA GLU A 51 7.21 -7.76 14.18
C GLU A 51 8.44 -7.51 13.29
N MET A 52 8.42 -8.04 12.06
CA MET A 52 9.55 -7.92 11.11
C MET A 52 9.88 -6.47 10.75
N THR A 53 8.89 -5.60 10.71
CA THR A 53 9.06 -4.18 10.39
C THR A 53 9.25 -3.28 11.61
N GLY A 54 9.12 -3.83 12.82
CA GLY A 54 9.20 -3.08 14.08
C GLY A 54 8.06 -2.08 14.23
N LYS A 55 6.88 -2.38 13.66
CA LYS A 55 5.69 -1.54 13.73
C LYS A 55 4.70 -2.06 14.77
N GLU A 56 3.83 -1.16 15.23
CA GLU A 56 2.80 -1.48 16.21
C GLU A 56 1.76 -2.47 15.67
N ALA A 57 1.42 -2.36 14.40
CA ALA A 57 0.46 -3.23 13.72
C ALA A 57 0.72 -3.29 12.22
N ALA A 58 0.13 -4.28 11.57
CA ALA A 58 0.04 -4.38 10.12
C ALA A 58 -1.39 -4.75 9.73
N VAL A 59 -1.76 -4.47 8.48
CA VAL A 59 -3.07 -4.82 7.91
C VAL A 59 -2.86 -5.39 6.52
N LEU A 60 -3.42 -6.56 6.26
CA LEU A 60 -3.42 -7.18 4.94
C LEU A 60 -4.51 -6.56 4.06
N PHE A 61 -4.15 -6.19 2.85
CA PHE A 61 -5.08 -5.80 1.79
C PHE A 61 -5.02 -6.80 0.62
N PRO A 62 -6.14 -7.08 -0.04
CA PRO A 62 -6.19 -8.00 -1.18
C PRO A 62 -5.47 -7.46 -2.43
N SER A 63 -5.11 -6.19 -2.46
CA SER A 63 -4.30 -5.60 -3.53
C SER A 63 -3.48 -4.41 -3.04
N GLY A 64 -2.34 -4.15 -3.69
CA GLY A 64 -1.51 -2.96 -3.46
C GLY A 64 -2.28 -1.66 -3.68
N THR A 65 -3.12 -1.61 -4.72
CA THR A 65 -3.99 -0.45 -5.01
C THR A 65 -4.92 -0.14 -3.84
N GLN A 66 -5.54 -1.15 -3.23
CA GLN A 66 -6.38 -0.94 -2.06
C GLN A 66 -5.57 -0.48 -0.86
N GLY A 67 -4.39 -1.07 -0.65
CA GLY A 67 -3.47 -0.65 0.41
C GLY A 67 -3.07 0.80 0.28
N ASN A 68 -2.59 1.22 -0.90
CA ASN A 68 -2.23 2.60 -1.19
C ASN A 68 -3.40 3.56 -1.00
N THR A 69 -4.57 3.23 -1.58
CA THR A 69 -5.78 4.04 -1.46
C THR A 69 -6.18 4.23 0.00
N SER A 70 -6.22 3.14 0.77
CA SER A 70 -6.61 3.16 2.18
C SER A 70 -5.63 3.96 3.03
N ALA A 71 -4.32 3.78 2.81
CA ALA A 71 -3.28 4.53 3.51
C ALA A 71 -3.40 6.04 3.27
N ILE A 72 -3.56 6.45 2.01
CA ILE A 72 -3.68 7.88 1.66
C ILE A 72 -4.97 8.48 2.27
N LEU A 73 -6.11 7.81 2.11
CA LEU A 73 -7.39 8.31 2.60
C LEU A 73 -7.51 8.28 4.14
N ALA A 74 -6.66 7.51 4.84
CA ALA A 74 -6.57 7.57 6.29
C ALA A 74 -6.02 8.93 6.78
N TYR A 75 -5.13 9.55 6.00
CA TYR A 75 -4.49 10.83 6.35
C TYR A 75 -5.08 12.04 5.63
N CYS A 76 -5.67 11.85 4.45
CA CYS A 76 -6.14 12.94 3.60
C CYS A 76 -7.67 13.05 3.60
N ARG A 77 -8.15 14.26 3.32
CA ARG A 77 -9.58 14.59 3.17
C ARG A 77 -9.84 15.16 1.79
N PRO A 78 -11.06 15.04 1.25
CA PRO A 78 -11.45 15.64 -0.02
C PRO A 78 -10.99 17.10 -0.16
N GLY A 79 -10.45 17.47 -1.32
CA GLY A 79 -9.92 18.79 -1.62
C GLY A 79 -8.51 19.06 -1.10
N GLN A 80 -7.89 18.14 -0.37
CA GLN A 80 -6.49 18.28 0.02
C GLN A 80 -5.53 17.91 -1.13
N LYS A 81 -4.38 18.56 -1.14
CA LYS A 81 -3.32 18.30 -2.11
C LYS A 81 -2.44 17.15 -1.64
N VAL A 82 -2.08 16.29 -2.59
CA VAL A 82 -1.11 15.21 -2.38
C VAL A 82 0.05 15.40 -3.36
N MET A 83 1.24 15.54 -2.80
CA MET A 83 2.45 15.70 -3.60
C MET A 83 2.94 14.34 -4.08
N VAL A 84 3.10 14.21 -5.39
CA VAL A 84 3.51 12.97 -6.08
C VAL A 84 4.48 13.30 -7.18
N ASP A 85 5.35 12.36 -7.56
CA ASP A 85 6.05 12.50 -8.82
C ASP A 85 5.18 12.03 -9.99
N GLU A 86 5.47 12.52 -11.18
CA GLU A 86 4.69 12.24 -12.39
C GLU A 86 4.79 10.78 -12.86
N MET A 87 5.77 10.02 -12.34
CA MET A 87 6.00 8.61 -12.68
C MET A 87 5.44 7.64 -11.62
N GLN A 88 4.95 8.14 -10.49
CA GLN A 88 4.39 7.29 -9.44
C GLN A 88 3.17 6.50 -9.91
N HIS A 89 3.13 5.23 -9.50
CA HIS A 89 2.07 4.31 -9.86
C HIS A 89 0.67 4.79 -9.44
N ILE A 90 0.56 5.41 -8.26
CA ILE A 90 -0.71 5.97 -7.78
C ILE A 90 -1.22 7.12 -8.67
N TYR A 91 -0.31 7.85 -9.31
CA TYR A 91 -0.65 8.96 -10.21
C TYR A 91 -0.91 8.49 -11.65
N LEU A 92 -0.09 7.56 -12.16
CA LEU A 92 -0.20 7.08 -13.54
C LEU A 92 -1.31 6.05 -13.74
N SER A 93 -1.41 5.09 -12.83
CA SER A 93 -2.18 3.86 -13.02
C SER A 93 -3.40 3.76 -12.11
N GLU A 94 -3.23 3.95 -10.81
CA GLU A 94 -4.32 3.72 -9.86
C GLU A 94 -5.35 4.83 -9.85
N LYS A 95 -4.94 6.07 -9.73
CA LYS A 95 -5.74 7.31 -9.80
C LYS A 95 -6.95 7.41 -8.87
N VAL A 96 -7.29 6.38 -8.13
CA VAL A 96 -8.52 6.28 -7.31
C VAL A 96 -8.64 7.43 -6.32
N VAL A 97 -7.54 7.80 -5.68
CA VAL A 97 -7.52 8.88 -4.68
C VAL A 97 -7.73 10.26 -5.31
N PHE A 98 -7.43 10.41 -6.60
CA PHE A 98 -7.59 11.66 -7.37
C PHE A 98 -8.90 11.72 -8.15
N ASP A 99 -9.68 10.63 -8.15
CA ASP A 99 -10.97 10.60 -8.85
C ASP A 99 -11.97 11.54 -8.16
N PRO A 100 -12.62 12.46 -8.91
CA PRO A 100 -13.56 13.43 -8.34
C PRO A 100 -14.80 12.81 -7.67
N SER A 101 -15.10 11.55 -7.98
CA SER A 101 -16.26 10.83 -7.39
C SER A 101 -15.87 9.95 -6.20
N ILE A 102 -14.56 9.72 -5.96
CA ILE A 102 -14.08 8.80 -4.94
C ILE A 102 -13.18 9.54 -3.94
N GLY A 103 -11.90 9.68 -4.22
CA GLY A 103 -10.93 10.27 -3.28
C GLY A 103 -10.97 11.79 -3.22
N GLN A 104 -11.27 12.44 -4.35
CA GLN A 104 -11.39 13.90 -4.46
C GLN A 104 -10.13 14.67 -3.99
N LEU A 105 -8.94 14.04 -4.08
CA LEU A 105 -7.68 14.69 -3.76
C LEU A 105 -7.10 15.36 -5.00
N GLU A 106 -6.32 16.41 -4.79
CA GLU A 106 -5.67 17.15 -5.86
C GLU A 106 -4.19 16.72 -5.97
N PRO A 107 -3.77 16.08 -7.08
CA PRO A 107 -2.36 15.76 -7.27
C PRO A 107 -1.56 17.03 -7.56
N VAL A 108 -0.42 17.19 -6.89
CA VAL A 108 0.57 18.22 -7.18
C VAL A 108 1.87 17.52 -7.50
N THR A 109 2.30 17.62 -8.77
CA THR A 109 3.48 16.88 -9.22
C THR A 109 4.77 17.65 -8.95
N TYR A 110 5.78 16.95 -8.46
CA TYR A 110 7.16 17.42 -8.36
C TYR A 110 8.05 16.68 -9.37
N LYS A 111 9.19 17.27 -9.68
CA LYS A 111 10.17 16.72 -10.61
C LYS A 111 11.08 15.70 -9.92
N LEU A 112 11.61 14.79 -10.74
CA LEU A 112 12.74 13.95 -10.35
C LEU A 112 14.04 14.57 -10.84
N ASP A 113 15.12 14.33 -10.10
CA ASP A 113 16.47 14.70 -10.52
C ASP A 113 17.05 13.71 -11.55
N GLN A 114 18.31 13.91 -11.93
CA GLN A 114 19.01 13.07 -12.92
C GLN A 114 19.20 11.61 -12.47
N ASP A 115 19.09 11.34 -11.18
CA ASP A 115 19.22 10.01 -10.57
C ASP A 115 17.84 9.36 -10.28
N ASN A 116 16.75 9.98 -10.78
CA ASN A 116 15.36 9.63 -10.53
C ASN A 116 14.97 9.67 -9.03
N LEU A 117 15.61 10.55 -8.27
CA LEU A 117 15.25 10.85 -6.90
C LEU A 117 14.38 12.13 -6.84
N PRO A 118 13.56 12.32 -5.80
CA PRO A 118 12.80 13.54 -5.64
C PRO A 118 13.66 14.80 -5.65
N ASP A 119 13.38 15.74 -6.54
CA ASP A 119 14.01 17.07 -6.54
C ASP A 119 13.51 17.87 -5.34
N LEU A 120 14.33 17.95 -4.30
CA LEU A 120 13.96 18.61 -3.05
C LEU A 120 13.76 20.12 -3.20
N ASP A 121 14.40 20.77 -4.14
CA ASP A 121 14.23 22.19 -4.38
C ASP A 121 12.90 22.46 -5.11
N ASP A 122 12.51 21.59 -6.03
CA ASP A 122 11.20 21.65 -6.66
C ASP A 122 10.08 21.38 -5.64
N MET A 123 10.25 20.37 -4.80
CA MET A 123 9.29 20.08 -3.71
C MET A 123 9.14 21.26 -2.74
N ARG A 124 10.25 21.88 -2.33
CA ARG A 124 10.21 23.06 -1.45
C ARG A 124 9.47 24.23 -2.11
N ARG A 125 9.75 24.49 -3.38
CA ARG A 125 9.07 25.54 -4.14
C ARG A 125 7.55 25.31 -4.20
N ILE A 126 7.12 24.07 -4.35
CA ILE A 126 5.69 23.69 -4.35
C ILE A 126 5.07 23.93 -2.97
N LEU A 127 5.78 23.62 -1.88
CA LEU A 127 5.27 23.82 -0.52
C LEU A 127 5.14 25.29 -0.12
N GLU A 128 5.91 26.18 -0.76
CA GLU A 128 5.92 27.61 -0.49
C GLU A 128 4.92 28.40 -1.38
N SER A 129 4.28 27.73 -2.36
CA SER A 129 3.33 28.34 -3.30
C SER A 129 1.87 28.24 -2.82
#